data_2d9d112b44ec01b5fcd193ec9d8a1d48
#
_entry.id   2d9d112b44ec01b5fcd193ec9d8a1d48
#
_cell.length_a   1.000
_cell.length_b   1.000
_cell.length_c   1.000
_cell.angle_alpha   90.00
_cell.angle_beta   90.00
_cell.angle_gamma   90.00
#
_symmetry.space_group_name_H-M   'P 1'
#
loop_
_entity.id
_entity.type
_entity.pdbx_description
1 polymer ?
#
loop_
_entity_poly.entity_id
_entity_poly.type
_entity_poly.pdbx_seq_one_letter_code
_entity_poly.pdbx_strand_id
1 'polypeptide(L)'
;MINQINNKIRLLIVSGGASFENTIFRIFDVMEEIEWTHVDSDEKAFKSDFREKYDVLVMYNLNQSPDEVVKNNLKKFVEAGKGIIVLHHAIATYNSWQWWYEEVVGGRYLMQPDGTLPSSNYMSHQEIIALPVGNHPITCSLKGLPIHIYDETYKNMWFSSGIEVILQTNLFSSDKPLIWISPYEKSRVVAIIPGHGWGAHYNLGFRTLLKDAILWVAYKT
;
A
#
# COMPACT_ATOMS: atom_id res chain seq x y z
N MET A 1 -39.48 1.70 -1.29
CA MET A 1 -38.18 1.41 -1.94
C MET A 1 -37.21 2.48 -1.44
N ILE A 2 -36.36 2.11 -0.48
CA ILE A 2 -35.33 3.01 0.05
C ILE A 2 -34.24 3.02 -1.04
N ASN A 3 -34.04 4.18 -1.69
CA ASN A 3 -32.88 4.40 -2.54
C ASN A 3 -31.63 4.26 -1.64
N GLN A 4 -31.00 3.10 -1.64
CA GLN A 4 -29.61 2.99 -1.23
C GLN A 4 -28.81 3.78 -2.28
N ILE A 5 -28.46 5.01 -1.93
CA ILE A 5 -27.40 5.73 -2.62
C ILE A 5 -26.15 4.87 -2.35
N ASN A 6 -25.82 4.05 -3.32
CA ASN A 6 -24.64 3.18 -3.29
C ASN A 6 -23.44 4.11 -3.50
N ASN A 7 -23.00 4.77 -2.43
CA ASN A 7 -21.88 5.71 -2.49
C ASN A 7 -20.61 4.87 -2.65
N LYS A 8 -20.14 4.72 -3.88
CA LYS A 8 -18.87 4.06 -4.19
C LYS A 8 -17.73 4.79 -3.51
N ILE A 9 -16.69 4.05 -3.15
CA ILE A 9 -15.44 4.60 -2.62
C ILE A 9 -14.72 5.28 -3.80
N ARG A 10 -14.45 6.56 -3.68
CA ARG A 10 -13.68 7.32 -4.67
C ARG A 10 -12.19 7.09 -4.44
N LEU A 11 -11.59 6.30 -5.32
CA LEU A 11 -10.21 5.84 -5.21
C LEU A 11 -9.31 6.64 -6.17
N LEU A 12 -8.22 7.20 -5.65
CA LEU A 12 -7.14 7.75 -6.46
C LEU A 12 -5.97 6.76 -6.47
N ILE A 13 -5.52 6.37 -7.67
CA ILE A 13 -4.31 5.56 -7.85
C ILE A 13 -3.24 6.47 -8.45
N VAL A 14 -2.10 6.56 -7.77
CA VAL A 14 -0.96 7.34 -8.24
C VAL A 14 0.18 6.38 -8.57
N SER A 15 0.67 6.43 -9.81
CA SER A 15 1.82 5.67 -10.26
C SER A 15 2.95 6.60 -10.77
N GLY A 16 3.98 6.02 -11.34
CA GLY A 16 5.10 6.75 -11.95
C GLY A 16 6.41 6.61 -11.18
N GLY A 17 7.50 7.00 -11.81
CA GLY A 17 8.86 6.90 -11.23
C GLY A 17 9.47 5.49 -11.21
N ALA A 18 8.69 4.45 -11.44
CA ALA A 18 9.14 3.08 -11.61
C ALA A 18 8.41 2.42 -12.79
N SER A 19 9.01 1.40 -13.37
CA SER A 19 8.32 0.53 -14.31
C SER A 19 7.38 -0.42 -13.57
N PHE A 20 6.20 -0.66 -14.11
CA PHE A 20 5.22 -1.59 -13.55
C PHE A 20 4.36 -2.21 -14.67
N GLU A 21 3.68 -3.31 -14.33
CA GLU A 21 2.76 -3.95 -15.26
C GLU A 21 1.35 -3.37 -15.14
N ASN A 22 0.77 -2.95 -16.26
CA ASN A 22 -0.60 -2.41 -16.32
C ASN A 22 -1.68 -3.41 -15.88
N THR A 23 -1.33 -4.67 -15.67
CA THR A 23 -2.22 -5.71 -15.14
C THR A 23 -2.77 -5.38 -13.74
N ILE A 24 -2.08 -4.50 -12.98
CA ILE A 24 -2.57 -4.00 -11.68
C ILE A 24 -3.95 -3.34 -11.81
N PHE A 25 -4.20 -2.59 -12.87
CA PHE A 25 -5.49 -1.88 -13.05
C PHE A 25 -6.67 -2.83 -13.24
N ARG A 26 -6.43 -4.05 -13.76
CA ARG A 26 -7.46 -5.09 -13.88
C ARG A 26 -8.06 -5.50 -12.54
N ILE A 27 -7.35 -5.29 -11.45
CA ILE A 27 -7.86 -5.59 -10.11
C ILE A 27 -8.96 -4.59 -9.75
N PHE A 28 -8.74 -3.32 -10.04
CA PHE A 28 -9.69 -2.24 -9.73
C PHE A 28 -10.91 -2.24 -10.67
N ASP A 29 -10.73 -2.64 -11.94
CA ASP A 29 -11.80 -2.69 -12.94
C ASP A 29 -12.97 -3.60 -12.54
N VAL A 30 -12.72 -4.62 -11.73
CA VAL A 30 -13.72 -5.61 -11.34
C VAL A 30 -14.30 -5.38 -9.93
N MET A 31 -13.90 -4.31 -9.25
CA MET A 31 -14.41 -3.96 -7.92
C MET A 31 -15.65 -3.05 -8.05
N GLU A 32 -16.83 -3.60 -7.75
CA GLU A 32 -18.09 -2.86 -7.85
C GLU A 32 -18.24 -1.76 -6.78
N GLU A 33 -17.50 -1.87 -5.67
CA GLU A 33 -17.56 -0.98 -4.52
C GLU A 33 -16.82 0.34 -4.72
N ILE A 34 -16.00 0.45 -5.77
CA ILE A 34 -15.14 1.62 -6.01
C ILE A 34 -15.47 2.34 -7.30
N GLU A 35 -15.11 3.60 -7.35
CA GLU A 35 -14.91 4.40 -8.55
C GLU A 35 -13.47 4.92 -8.51
N TRP A 36 -12.64 4.58 -9.49
CA TRP A 36 -11.23 4.87 -9.43
C TRP A 36 -10.74 5.79 -10.55
N THR A 37 -9.74 6.58 -10.22
CA THR A 37 -9.02 7.48 -11.13
C THR A 37 -7.53 7.17 -11.04
N HIS A 38 -6.84 7.14 -12.18
CA HIS A 38 -5.41 6.97 -12.25
C HIS A 38 -4.71 8.28 -12.65
N VAL A 39 -3.60 8.57 -11.97
CA VAL A 39 -2.69 9.67 -12.29
C VAL A 39 -1.25 9.14 -12.27
N ASP A 40 -0.48 9.48 -13.28
CA ASP A 40 0.85 8.92 -13.56
C ASP A 40 2.02 9.66 -12.88
N SER A 41 1.73 10.64 -12.04
CA SER A 41 2.73 11.29 -11.19
C SER A 41 2.10 11.97 -9.98
N ASP A 42 2.84 12.06 -8.89
CA ASP A 42 2.41 12.72 -7.67
C ASP A 42 2.30 14.25 -7.83
N GLU A 43 3.14 14.90 -8.63
CA GLU A 43 3.00 16.33 -8.92
C GLU A 43 1.66 16.66 -9.55
N LYS A 44 1.18 15.80 -10.47
CA LYS A 44 -0.14 15.96 -11.08
C LYS A 44 -1.27 15.62 -10.10
N ALA A 45 -1.10 14.53 -9.34
CA ALA A 45 -2.09 14.04 -8.40
C ALA A 45 -2.32 15.02 -7.25
N PHE A 46 -1.23 15.57 -6.69
CA PHE A 46 -1.24 16.37 -5.47
C PHE A 46 -1.02 17.87 -5.70
N LYS A 47 -1.15 18.35 -6.94
CA LYS A 47 -1.00 19.79 -7.28
C LYS A 47 -1.97 20.72 -6.54
N SER A 48 -3.06 20.20 -6.02
CA SER A 48 -4.07 20.92 -5.27
C SER A 48 -4.68 20.02 -4.19
N ASP A 49 -5.41 20.61 -3.25
CA ASP A 49 -6.15 19.84 -2.24
C ASP A 49 -7.17 18.91 -2.90
N PHE A 50 -7.10 17.62 -2.58
CA PHE A 50 -7.90 16.57 -3.19
C PHE A 50 -8.78 15.78 -2.20
N ARG A 51 -8.82 16.20 -0.93
CA ARG A 51 -9.57 15.54 0.16
C ARG A 51 -11.06 15.37 -0.14
N GLU A 52 -11.67 16.37 -0.79
CA GLU A 52 -13.09 16.33 -1.13
C GLU A 52 -13.40 15.47 -2.37
N LYS A 53 -12.37 15.12 -3.14
CA LYS A 53 -12.51 14.35 -4.38
C LYS A 53 -12.40 12.85 -4.16
N TYR A 54 -11.56 12.43 -3.21
CA TYR A 54 -11.22 11.03 -2.99
C TYR A 54 -11.36 10.63 -1.52
N ASP A 55 -11.66 9.36 -1.31
CA ASP A 55 -11.81 8.75 0.00
C ASP A 55 -10.60 7.89 0.36
N VAL A 56 -9.97 7.29 -0.67
CA VAL A 56 -8.80 6.41 -0.53
C VAL A 56 -7.75 6.78 -1.57
N LEU A 57 -6.49 6.77 -1.16
CA LEU A 57 -5.31 6.90 -2.01
C LEU A 57 -4.56 5.56 -2.05
N VAL A 58 -4.32 5.05 -3.25
CA VAL A 58 -3.38 3.95 -3.50
C VAL A 58 -2.12 4.54 -4.12
N MET A 59 -1.03 4.49 -3.37
CA MET A 59 0.29 4.87 -3.85
C MET A 59 0.96 3.68 -4.49
N TYR A 60 1.32 3.82 -5.75
CA TYR A 60 2.03 2.85 -6.58
C TYR A 60 3.09 3.58 -7.40
N ASN A 61 3.68 4.61 -6.82
CA ASN A 61 4.67 5.50 -7.42
C ASN A 61 6.03 5.35 -6.73
N LEU A 62 7.07 5.85 -7.38
CA LEU A 62 8.42 5.94 -6.82
C LEU A 62 8.96 7.36 -7.04
N ASN A 63 8.92 8.19 -5.99
CA ASN A 63 9.52 9.52 -5.94
C ASN A 63 10.31 9.67 -4.64
N GLN A 64 11.58 10.02 -4.73
CA GLN A 64 12.45 10.11 -3.55
C GLN A 64 12.27 11.40 -2.76
N SER A 65 11.91 12.49 -3.44
CA SER A 65 11.92 13.83 -2.86
C SER A 65 10.72 14.64 -3.33
N PRO A 66 9.58 14.54 -2.62
CA PRO A 66 8.40 15.33 -2.95
C PRO A 66 8.67 16.81 -2.68
N ASP A 67 8.11 17.68 -3.53
CA ASP A 67 8.12 19.12 -3.28
C ASP A 67 7.17 19.52 -2.13
N GLU A 68 7.20 20.78 -1.73
CA GLU A 68 6.38 21.26 -0.61
C GLU A 68 4.88 21.29 -0.93
N VAL A 69 4.49 21.41 -2.20
CA VAL A 69 3.06 21.37 -2.60
C VAL A 69 2.53 19.96 -2.44
N VAL A 70 3.28 18.96 -2.91
CA VAL A 70 2.99 17.53 -2.73
C VAL A 70 2.89 17.19 -1.25
N LYS A 71 3.91 17.56 -0.45
CA LYS A 71 3.92 17.29 1.01
C LYS A 71 2.70 17.90 1.70
N ASN A 72 2.41 19.17 1.45
CA ASN A 72 1.31 19.88 2.12
C ASN A 72 -0.05 19.28 1.77
N ASN A 73 -0.31 18.95 0.51
CA ASN A 73 -1.60 18.42 0.11
C ASN A 73 -1.77 16.95 0.53
N LEU A 74 -0.71 16.15 0.48
CA LEU A 74 -0.73 14.78 1.01
C LEU A 74 -0.94 14.79 2.54
N LYS A 75 -0.23 15.66 3.27
CA LYS A 75 -0.42 15.82 4.71
C LYS A 75 -1.87 16.16 5.08
N LYS A 76 -2.48 17.11 4.38
CA LYS A 76 -3.90 17.45 4.58
C LYS A 76 -4.82 16.26 4.35
N PHE A 77 -4.55 15.44 3.33
CA PHE A 77 -5.33 14.24 3.01
C PHE A 77 -5.25 13.21 4.14
N VAL A 78 -4.03 12.91 4.60
CA VAL A 78 -3.77 11.98 5.70
C VAL A 78 -4.40 12.49 7.00
N GLU A 79 -4.18 13.76 7.36
CA GLU A 79 -4.71 14.36 8.61
C GLU A 79 -6.25 14.50 8.61
N ALA A 80 -6.88 14.46 7.45
CA ALA A 80 -8.33 14.41 7.32
C ALA A 80 -8.94 13.01 7.54
N GLY A 81 -8.12 12.01 7.88
CA GLY A 81 -8.59 10.65 8.15
C GLY A 81 -8.91 9.85 6.88
N LYS A 82 -8.37 10.25 5.73
CA LYS A 82 -8.58 9.54 4.46
C LYS A 82 -7.71 8.30 4.38
N GLY A 83 -8.23 7.22 3.80
CA GLY A 83 -7.55 5.93 3.73
C GLY A 83 -6.34 5.92 2.79
N ILE A 84 -5.28 5.21 3.17
CA ILE A 84 -4.06 5.10 2.36
C ILE A 84 -3.62 3.65 2.22
N ILE A 85 -3.27 3.27 1.00
CA ILE A 85 -2.56 2.04 0.70
C ILE A 85 -1.22 2.39 0.06
N VAL A 86 -0.13 1.92 0.67
CA VAL A 86 1.22 1.99 0.12
C VAL A 86 1.53 0.63 -0.49
N LEU A 87 1.51 0.56 -1.82
CA LEU A 87 1.55 -0.70 -2.55
C LEU A 87 2.91 -0.91 -3.20
N HIS A 88 3.51 -2.05 -2.91
CA HIS A 88 4.73 -2.58 -3.49
C HIS A 88 5.89 -1.57 -3.46
N HIS A 89 6.42 -1.15 -4.62
CA HIS A 89 7.57 -0.25 -4.70
C HIS A 89 7.30 1.15 -4.12
N ALA A 90 6.04 1.51 -3.87
CA ALA A 90 5.72 2.76 -3.17
C ALA A 90 6.26 2.79 -1.72
N ILE A 91 6.67 1.67 -1.14
CA ILE A 91 7.40 1.64 0.14
C ILE A 91 8.77 2.34 0.06
N ALA A 92 9.33 2.54 -1.14
CA ALA A 92 10.55 3.29 -1.38
C ALA A 92 10.29 4.78 -1.69
N THR A 93 9.01 5.20 -1.75
CA THR A 93 8.64 6.59 -2.05
C THR A 93 8.88 7.49 -0.85
N TYR A 94 9.35 8.71 -1.13
CA TYR A 94 9.58 9.78 -0.14
C TYR A 94 10.59 9.42 0.96
N ASN A 95 11.65 8.71 0.62
CA ASN A 95 12.72 8.34 1.55
C ASN A 95 13.40 9.55 2.24
N SER A 96 13.33 10.73 1.65
CA SER A 96 13.82 11.99 2.26
C SER A 96 12.85 12.61 3.26
N TRP A 97 11.62 12.10 3.38
CA TRP A 97 10.59 12.70 4.21
C TRP A 97 10.28 11.83 5.45
N GLN A 98 11.02 12.09 6.56
CA GLN A 98 10.96 11.31 7.79
C GLN A 98 9.53 11.12 8.31
N TRP A 99 8.75 12.18 8.42
CA TRP A 99 7.35 12.10 8.86
C TRP A 99 6.54 11.06 8.06
N TRP A 100 6.76 10.97 6.75
CA TRP A 100 6.05 10.04 5.88
C TRP A 100 6.37 8.58 6.22
N TYR A 101 7.66 8.20 6.15
CA TYR A 101 8.02 6.79 6.30
C TYR A 101 7.98 6.32 7.77
N GLU A 102 8.24 7.19 8.73
CA GLU A 102 8.33 6.82 10.16
C GLU A 102 6.97 6.87 10.84
N GLU A 103 6.22 7.97 10.70
CA GLU A 103 4.95 8.14 11.37
C GLU A 103 3.78 7.60 10.54
N VAL A 104 3.68 7.97 9.24
CA VAL A 104 2.51 7.64 8.43
C VAL A 104 2.54 6.21 7.90
N VAL A 105 3.67 5.71 7.42
CA VAL A 105 3.77 4.36 6.80
C VAL A 105 4.21 3.31 7.81
N GLY A 106 5.12 3.67 8.71
CA GLY A 106 5.74 2.76 9.66
C GLY A 106 6.76 1.81 9.03
N GLY A 107 7.30 2.16 7.87
CA GLY A 107 8.31 1.35 7.18
C GLY A 107 8.85 2.02 5.94
N ARG A 108 10.04 1.63 5.51
CA ARG A 108 10.63 2.08 4.24
C ARG A 108 11.63 1.10 3.65
N TYR A 109 11.75 1.10 2.34
CA TYR A 109 12.83 0.47 1.61
C TYR A 109 14.03 1.42 1.60
N LEU A 110 15.18 0.99 2.14
CA LEU A 110 16.39 1.80 2.26
C LEU A 110 17.14 1.83 0.92
N MET A 111 17.03 2.93 0.18
CA MET A 111 17.74 3.12 -1.09
C MET A 111 19.27 3.23 -0.88
N GLN A 112 19.70 3.64 0.32
CA GLN A 112 21.09 3.74 0.76
C GLN A 112 21.19 3.24 2.20
N PRO A 113 22.38 2.83 2.68
CA PRO A 113 22.57 2.48 4.08
C PRO A 113 22.16 3.62 5.01
N ASP A 114 21.58 3.28 6.17
CA ASP A 114 21.18 4.25 7.19
C ASP A 114 21.70 3.81 8.57
N GLY A 115 22.67 4.54 9.10
CA GLY A 115 23.38 4.16 10.33
C GLY A 115 24.06 2.79 10.19
N THR A 116 23.61 1.82 11.00
CA THR A 116 24.10 0.44 10.96
C THR A 116 23.31 -0.47 10.03
N LEU A 117 22.22 0.01 9.46
CA LEU A 117 21.38 -0.76 8.55
C LEU A 117 21.96 -0.71 7.14
N PRO A 118 22.12 -1.86 6.47
CA PRO A 118 22.50 -1.89 5.06
C PRO A 118 21.35 -1.36 4.20
N SER A 119 21.65 -0.99 2.95
CA SER A 119 20.60 -0.73 1.97
C SER A 119 19.69 -1.95 1.81
N SER A 120 18.41 -1.69 1.55
CA SER A 120 17.48 -2.74 1.18
C SER A 120 17.84 -3.34 -0.17
N ASN A 121 17.43 -4.57 -0.40
CA ASN A 121 17.54 -5.24 -1.69
C ASN A 121 16.25 -5.96 -2.02
N TYR A 122 16.08 -6.31 -3.28
CA TYR A 122 14.94 -7.08 -3.76
C TYR A 122 15.41 -8.36 -4.46
N MET A 123 14.53 -9.34 -4.50
CA MET A 123 14.73 -10.57 -5.27
C MET A 123 13.46 -10.88 -6.06
N SER A 124 13.60 -10.91 -7.38
CA SER A 124 12.48 -11.19 -8.29
C SER A 124 12.18 -12.68 -8.37
N HIS A 125 10.99 -13.02 -8.86
CA HIS A 125 10.58 -14.39 -9.18
C HIS A 125 10.60 -15.34 -7.97
N GLN A 126 10.10 -14.87 -6.84
CA GLN A 126 10.05 -15.65 -5.60
C GLN A 126 8.68 -16.30 -5.41
N GLU A 127 8.69 -17.55 -4.94
CA GLU A 127 7.49 -18.25 -4.47
C GLU A 127 7.28 -17.92 -2.99
N ILE A 128 6.29 -17.09 -2.71
CA ILE A 128 6.02 -16.56 -1.36
C ILE A 128 4.85 -17.34 -0.77
N ILE A 129 5.10 -18.03 0.35
CA ILE A 129 4.03 -18.53 1.21
C ILE A 129 3.74 -17.43 2.24
N ALA A 130 2.61 -16.78 2.10
CA ALA A 130 2.18 -15.69 2.96
C ALA A 130 1.17 -16.19 3.98
N LEU A 131 1.46 -15.95 5.26
CA LEU A 131 0.75 -16.47 6.42
C LEU A 131 0.01 -15.33 7.13
N PRO A 132 -1.32 -15.42 7.34
CA PRO A 132 -2.03 -14.47 8.19
C PRO A 132 -1.49 -14.46 9.62
N VAL A 133 -1.45 -13.27 10.23
CA VAL A 133 -1.06 -13.07 11.63
C VAL A 133 -2.25 -12.51 12.39
N GLY A 134 -2.62 -13.15 13.48
CA GLY A 134 -3.78 -12.73 14.26
C GLY A 134 -5.11 -12.84 13.50
N ASN A 135 -6.05 -11.96 13.86
CA ASN A 135 -7.40 -11.94 13.30
C ASN A 135 -7.77 -10.49 12.93
N HIS A 136 -7.33 -10.03 11.77
CA HIS A 136 -7.59 -8.69 11.29
C HIS A 136 -8.63 -8.71 10.15
N PRO A 137 -9.54 -7.71 10.05
CA PRO A 137 -10.57 -7.67 8.99
C PRO A 137 -10.03 -7.90 7.57
N ILE A 138 -8.85 -7.34 7.23
CA ILE A 138 -8.22 -7.50 5.92
C ILE A 138 -7.85 -8.98 5.61
N THR A 139 -7.53 -9.76 6.63
CA THR A 139 -7.10 -11.16 6.46
C THR A 139 -8.17 -12.19 6.82
N CYS A 140 -9.33 -11.75 7.34
CA CYS A 140 -10.42 -12.65 7.74
C CYS A 140 -10.92 -13.56 6.61
N SER A 141 -10.97 -13.06 5.38
CA SER A 141 -11.38 -13.82 4.20
C SER A 141 -10.49 -15.03 3.91
N LEU A 142 -9.24 -15.02 4.36
CA LEU A 142 -8.29 -16.13 4.24
C LEU A 142 -8.59 -17.28 5.21
N LYS A 143 -9.41 -17.05 6.26
CA LYS A 143 -9.78 -18.07 7.27
C LYS A 143 -8.57 -18.73 7.95
N GLY A 144 -7.49 -17.97 8.13
CA GLY A 144 -6.23 -18.46 8.68
C GLY A 144 -5.38 -19.32 7.73
N LEU A 145 -5.80 -19.50 6.48
CA LEU A 145 -5.05 -20.28 5.50
C LEU A 145 -3.97 -19.45 4.83
N PRO A 146 -2.81 -20.04 4.52
CA PRO A 146 -1.77 -19.38 3.74
C PRO A 146 -2.22 -19.12 2.31
N ILE A 147 -1.66 -18.07 1.69
CA ILE A 147 -1.74 -17.87 0.25
C ILE A 147 -0.36 -18.04 -0.37
N HIS A 148 -0.34 -18.55 -1.59
CA HIS A 148 0.86 -18.73 -2.37
C HIS A 148 0.90 -17.67 -3.47
N ILE A 149 1.91 -16.79 -3.45
CA ILE A 149 2.07 -15.68 -4.38
C ILE A 149 3.42 -15.81 -5.06
N TYR A 150 3.44 -15.68 -6.39
CA TYR A 150 4.68 -15.58 -7.15
C TYR A 150 4.96 -14.11 -7.44
N ASP A 151 6.02 -13.55 -6.83
CA ASP A 151 6.27 -12.12 -6.91
C ASP A 151 7.71 -11.74 -6.52
N GLU A 152 7.96 -10.47 -6.35
CA GLU A 152 9.16 -9.87 -5.80
C GLU A 152 9.15 -9.85 -4.26
N THR A 153 10.32 -9.99 -3.64
CA THR A 153 10.49 -9.83 -2.19
C THR A 153 11.48 -8.72 -1.88
N TYR A 154 11.31 -8.09 -0.71
CA TYR A 154 12.20 -7.06 -0.20
C TYR A 154 12.87 -7.52 1.10
N LYS A 155 14.14 -7.16 1.25
CA LYS A 155 14.99 -7.54 2.39
C LYS A 155 15.74 -6.33 2.92
N ASN A 156 16.02 -6.31 4.23
CA ASN A 156 16.71 -5.24 4.95
C ASN A 156 15.92 -3.90 4.92
N MET A 157 14.61 -3.96 4.94
CA MET A 157 13.78 -2.77 5.12
C MET A 157 13.87 -2.26 6.57
N TRP A 158 13.62 -0.99 6.75
CA TRP A 158 13.41 -0.42 8.07
C TRP A 158 11.92 -0.45 8.44
N PHE A 159 11.63 -0.78 9.70
CA PHE A 159 10.28 -0.80 10.25
C PHE A 159 10.21 -0.05 11.57
N SER A 160 9.13 0.69 11.79
CA SER A 160 8.77 1.24 13.10
C SER A 160 8.36 0.12 14.07
N SER A 161 8.65 0.30 15.35
CA SER A 161 8.26 -0.65 16.38
C SER A 161 6.74 -0.73 16.61
N GLY A 162 5.99 0.25 16.12
CA GLY A 162 4.53 0.34 16.32
C GLY A 162 3.69 -0.30 15.22
N ILE A 163 4.27 -0.90 14.18
CA ILE A 163 3.48 -1.55 13.12
C ILE A 163 2.76 -2.81 13.64
N GLU A 164 1.54 -3.04 13.17
CA GLU A 164 0.82 -4.29 13.36
C GLU A 164 0.94 -5.15 12.10
N VAL A 165 1.74 -6.22 12.17
CA VAL A 165 1.90 -7.15 11.03
C VAL A 165 0.69 -8.07 10.96
N ILE A 166 -0.03 -8.06 9.83
CA ILE A 166 -1.23 -8.87 9.59
C ILE A 166 -1.02 -9.99 8.56
N LEU A 167 0.04 -9.91 7.76
CA LEU A 167 0.48 -10.96 6.84
C LEU A 167 2.00 -11.04 6.85
N GLN A 168 2.56 -12.23 6.92
CA GLN A 168 4.00 -12.44 6.98
C GLN A 168 4.49 -13.62 6.16
N THR A 169 5.80 -13.71 5.96
CA THR A 169 6.47 -14.87 5.36
C THR A 169 7.70 -15.28 6.17
N ASN A 170 8.12 -16.53 6.02
CA ASN A 170 9.40 -17.02 6.54
C ASN A 170 10.44 -17.21 5.42
N LEU A 171 10.16 -16.70 4.22
CA LEU A 171 11.07 -16.82 3.09
C LEU A 171 12.37 -16.05 3.37
N PHE A 172 13.51 -16.69 3.16
CA PHE A 172 14.84 -16.13 3.48
C PHE A 172 15.14 -14.85 2.69
N SER A 173 14.67 -14.76 1.44
CA SER A 173 14.86 -13.60 0.56
C SER A 173 13.95 -12.41 0.89
N SER A 174 13.12 -12.51 1.93
CA SER A 174 12.19 -11.46 2.36
C SER A 174 12.43 -11.06 3.82
N ASP A 175 12.05 -9.83 4.17
CA ASP A 175 11.71 -9.54 5.55
C ASP A 175 10.38 -10.19 5.90
N LYS A 176 10.12 -10.40 7.20
CA LYS A 176 8.91 -11.11 7.63
C LYS A 176 7.61 -10.37 7.27
N PRO A 177 7.48 -9.05 7.53
CA PRO A 177 6.25 -8.35 7.20
C PRO A 177 5.99 -8.30 5.68
N LEU A 178 4.81 -8.74 5.26
CA LEU A 178 4.32 -8.60 3.89
C LEU A 178 3.17 -7.59 3.81
N ILE A 179 2.31 -7.53 4.84
CA ILE A 179 1.28 -6.51 5.01
C ILE A 179 1.27 -6.08 6.46
N TRP A 180 1.24 -4.78 6.68
CA TRP A 180 1.10 -4.22 8.02
C TRP A 180 0.20 -3.00 8.06
N ILE A 181 -0.36 -2.76 9.24
CA ILE A 181 -1.08 -1.56 9.59
C ILE A 181 -0.09 -0.58 10.23
N SER A 182 -0.11 0.65 9.79
CA SER A 182 0.68 1.72 10.37
C SER A 182 0.15 2.10 11.77
N PRO A 183 1.04 2.55 12.67
CA PRO A 183 0.63 3.10 13.96
C PRO A 183 -0.02 4.50 13.89
N TYR A 184 -0.16 5.08 12.71
CA TYR A 184 -0.68 6.43 12.53
C TYR A 184 -2.17 6.54 12.91
N GLU A 185 -2.48 7.32 13.94
CA GLU A 185 -3.83 7.31 14.55
C GLU A 185 -4.88 8.12 13.77
N LYS A 186 -4.47 9.15 12.99
CA LYS A 186 -5.42 10.03 12.30
C LYS A 186 -6.01 9.43 11.02
N SER A 187 -5.38 8.40 10.47
CA SER A 187 -5.77 7.78 9.21
C SER A 187 -5.47 6.29 9.23
N ARG A 188 -6.29 5.49 8.58
CA ARG A 188 -5.96 4.06 8.35
C ARG A 188 -5.00 3.96 7.19
N VAL A 189 -3.79 3.48 7.47
CA VAL A 189 -2.73 3.29 6.47
C VAL A 189 -2.29 1.83 6.46
N VAL A 190 -2.29 1.24 5.29
CA VAL A 190 -1.86 -0.16 5.06
C VAL A 190 -0.72 -0.18 4.07
N ALA A 191 0.38 -0.84 4.42
CA ALA A 191 1.45 -1.13 3.49
C ALA A 191 1.37 -2.60 3.03
N ILE A 192 1.54 -2.82 1.72
CA ILE A 192 1.42 -4.13 1.07
C ILE A 192 2.65 -4.33 0.19
N ILE A 193 3.49 -5.31 0.51
CA ILE A 193 4.73 -5.58 -0.22
C ILE A 193 4.50 -6.35 -1.53
N PRO A 194 3.70 -7.43 -1.60
CA PRO A 194 3.39 -8.03 -2.90
C PRO A 194 2.69 -7.06 -3.84
N GLY A 195 2.89 -7.19 -5.15
CA GLY A 195 2.19 -6.37 -6.14
C GLY A 195 3.07 -5.90 -7.31
N HIS A 196 4.23 -6.57 -7.58
CA HIS A 196 5.12 -6.18 -8.67
C HIS A 196 4.51 -6.43 -10.04
N GLY A 197 3.98 -7.63 -10.26
CA GLY A 197 3.59 -8.03 -11.60
C GLY A 197 2.44 -9.05 -11.63
N TRP A 198 2.26 -9.65 -12.80
CA TRP A 198 1.14 -10.54 -13.10
C TRP A 198 0.97 -11.69 -12.10
N GLY A 199 2.06 -12.19 -11.50
CA GLY A 199 2.01 -13.27 -10.51
C GLY A 199 1.19 -12.91 -9.27
N ALA A 200 1.35 -11.67 -8.76
CA ALA A 200 0.48 -11.12 -7.72
C ALA A 200 -0.85 -10.65 -8.31
N HIS A 201 -0.84 -9.91 -9.43
CA HIS A 201 -2.05 -9.27 -9.97
C HIS A 201 -3.15 -10.26 -10.38
N TYR A 202 -2.81 -11.48 -10.77
CA TYR A 202 -3.78 -12.56 -11.08
C TYR A 202 -4.02 -13.51 -9.91
N ASN A 203 -3.32 -13.35 -8.79
CA ASN A 203 -3.53 -14.17 -7.61
C ASN A 203 -4.83 -13.79 -6.88
N LEU A 204 -5.75 -14.73 -6.73
CA LEU A 204 -7.05 -14.46 -6.09
C LEU A 204 -6.92 -14.04 -4.64
N GLY A 205 -5.98 -14.65 -3.89
CA GLY A 205 -5.72 -14.30 -2.49
C GLY A 205 -5.21 -12.85 -2.37
N PHE A 206 -4.27 -12.46 -3.22
CA PHE A 206 -3.76 -11.08 -3.27
C PHE A 206 -4.87 -10.07 -3.62
N ARG A 207 -5.68 -10.37 -4.65
CA ARG A 207 -6.82 -9.52 -5.03
C ARG A 207 -7.82 -9.33 -3.91
N THR A 208 -8.12 -10.41 -3.19
CA THR A 208 -9.00 -10.37 -2.03
C THR A 208 -8.41 -9.49 -0.93
N LEU A 209 -7.14 -9.68 -0.58
CA LEU A 209 -6.46 -8.85 0.41
C LEU A 209 -6.43 -7.36 0.03
N LEU A 210 -6.14 -7.04 -1.23
CA LEU A 210 -6.12 -5.65 -1.70
C LEU A 210 -7.52 -5.03 -1.65
N LYS A 211 -8.56 -5.76 -2.05
CA LYS A 211 -9.95 -5.33 -1.91
C LYS A 211 -10.32 -5.08 -0.46
N ASP A 212 -10.07 -6.06 0.42
CA ASP A 212 -10.39 -5.95 1.84
C ASP A 212 -9.62 -4.79 2.50
N ALA A 213 -8.36 -4.55 2.08
CA ALA A 213 -7.58 -3.41 2.52
C ALA A 213 -8.22 -2.06 2.10
N ILE A 214 -8.67 -1.93 0.84
CA ILE A 214 -9.36 -0.73 0.35
C ILE A 214 -10.64 -0.48 1.15
N LEU A 215 -11.46 -1.51 1.36
CA LEU A 215 -12.70 -1.40 2.14
C LEU A 215 -12.40 -0.99 3.59
N TRP A 216 -11.39 -1.59 4.19
CA TRP A 216 -11.00 -1.30 5.57
C TRP A 216 -10.49 0.12 5.73
N VAL A 217 -9.57 0.61 4.88
CA VAL A 217 -9.06 1.99 4.99
C VAL A 217 -10.13 3.03 4.68
N ALA A 218 -11.16 2.68 3.89
CA ALA A 218 -12.32 3.52 3.62
C ALA A 218 -13.36 3.51 4.76
N TYR A 219 -13.10 2.84 5.88
CA TYR A 219 -14.05 2.66 7.00
C TYR A 219 -15.38 2.00 6.58
N LYS A 220 -15.34 1.07 5.62
CA LYS A 220 -16.51 0.34 5.12
C LYS A 220 -16.67 -1.09 5.69
N THR A 221 -15.76 -1.50 6.61
CA THR A 221 -15.76 -2.83 7.26
C THR A 221 -16.04 -2.71 8.74
#